data_63a258420a4a68d8a21c45df0c41c080
#
_entry.id   63a258420a4a68d8a21c45df0c41c080
#
_cell.length_a   1.000
_cell.length_b   1.000
_cell.length_c   1.000
_cell.angle_alpha   90.00
_cell.angle_beta   90.00
_cell.angle_gamma   90.00
#
_symmetry.space_group_name_H-M   'P 1'
#
loop_
_entity.id
_entity.type
_entity.pdbx_description
1 polymer ?
#
loop_
_entity_poly.entity_id
_entity_poly.type
_entity_poly.pdbx_seq_one_letter_code
_entity_poly.pdbx_strand_id
1 'polypeptide(L)'
;MNRQNIFKVLFVLIITSACAATPPENPDNICLIFEEKRGWYKAAIQTQKRWKIPPHVLMAVVFQESSFDSNAKPEREKILGFIPWKRPSSAKGYSQALTNTWDDYKDETGNSRASRNSFKDSADFIGWYASKGYYQGFDKKDARSFYLAYHEGYGGFKKRTYRKKQWLIKVADRVQLRSGRYEAQYWKCSEELKKKRFFFFG
;
A
#
# COMPACT_ATOMS: atom_id res chain seq x y z
N MET A 1 9.93 -63.61 25.08
CA MET A 1 10.12 -63.07 23.70
C MET A 1 9.26 -61.82 23.56
N ASN A 2 9.80 -60.61 23.90
CA ASN A 2 9.09 -59.35 23.87
C ASN A 2 9.45 -58.57 22.61
N ARG A 3 8.46 -58.42 21.74
CA ARG A 3 8.58 -57.53 20.60
C ARG A 3 8.01 -56.18 21.00
N GLN A 4 8.84 -55.26 21.44
CA GLN A 4 8.43 -53.86 21.63
C GLN A 4 8.46 -53.17 20.26
N ASN A 5 7.29 -52.91 19.72
CA ASN A 5 7.09 -52.05 18.59
C ASN A 5 7.30 -50.60 19.01
N ILE A 6 8.46 -50.04 18.68
CA ILE A 6 8.74 -48.59 18.82
C ILE A 6 8.06 -47.90 17.65
N PHE A 7 6.88 -47.33 17.89
CA PHE A 7 6.26 -46.35 16.98
C PHE A 7 7.10 -45.09 17.03
N LYS A 8 7.96 -44.89 16.06
CA LYS A 8 8.62 -43.62 15.80
C LYS A 8 7.57 -42.66 15.20
N VAL A 9 6.92 -41.87 16.06
CA VAL A 9 6.09 -40.74 15.61
C VAL A 9 7.05 -39.70 15.05
N LEU A 10 7.16 -39.64 13.73
CA LEU A 10 7.89 -38.60 13.03
C LEU A 10 7.01 -37.33 13.08
N PHE A 11 7.25 -36.46 14.05
CA PHE A 11 6.61 -35.16 14.15
C PHE A 11 7.21 -34.26 13.06
N VAL A 12 6.57 -34.24 11.89
CA VAL A 12 6.90 -33.29 10.81
C VAL A 12 6.44 -31.92 11.25
N LEU A 13 7.37 -31.13 11.75
CA LEU A 13 7.15 -29.70 12.02
C LEU A 13 6.98 -29.01 10.65
N ILE A 14 5.74 -28.82 10.20
CA ILE A 14 5.41 -27.96 9.07
C ILE A 14 5.63 -26.54 9.55
N ILE A 15 6.83 -26.00 9.30
CA ILE A 15 7.10 -24.57 9.46
C ILE A 15 6.32 -23.89 8.34
N THR A 16 5.08 -23.49 8.62
CA THR A 16 4.34 -22.55 7.78
C THR A 16 5.04 -21.22 7.92
N SER A 17 6.04 -20.96 7.09
CA SER A 17 6.54 -19.61 6.89
C SER A 17 5.35 -18.78 6.43
N ALA A 18 4.74 -18.08 7.37
CA ALA A 18 3.82 -17.00 7.01
C ALA A 18 4.65 -16.01 6.18
N CYS A 19 4.52 -16.07 4.86
CA CYS A 19 5.11 -15.10 3.95
C CYS A 19 4.43 -13.75 4.21
N ALA A 20 4.75 -13.11 5.32
CA ALA A 20 4.58 -11.68 5.44
C ALA A 20 5.45 -11.09 4.33
N ALA A 21 4.83 -10.43 3.35
CA ALA A 21 5.57 -9.84 2.26
C ALA A 21 6.51 -8.78 2.87
N THR A 22 7.80 -9.08 2.89
CA THR A 22 8.83 -8.14 3.36
C THR A 22 8.82 -6.89 2.49
N PRO A 23 9.10 -5.71 3.05
CA PRO A 23 9.36 -4.52 2.25
C PRO A 23 10.44 -4.79 1.19
N PRO A 24 10.43 -4.06 0.05
CA PRO A 24 11.46 -4.23 -0.98
C PRO A 24 12.83 -3.80 -0.45
N GLU A 25 13.88 -4.48 -0.92
CA GLU A 25 15.27 -4.18 -0.52
C GLU A 25 15.69 -2.74 -0.86
N ASN A 26 15.24 -2.25 -2.02
CA ASN A 26 15.53 -0.88 -2.45
C ASN A 26 14.24 -0.07 -2.66
N PRO A 27 13.68 0.51 -1.58
CA PRO A 27 12.41 1.24 -1.65
C PRO A 27 12.49 2.59 -2.36
N ASP A 28 13.68 3.07 -2.70
CA ASP A 28 13.90 4.34 -3.41
C ASP A 28 13.93 4.19 -4.94
N ASN A 29 13.87 2.96 -5.45
CA ASN A 29 13.90 2.69 -6.90
C ASN A 29 12.70 1.84 -7.34
N ILE A 30 11.73 2.48 -8.01
CA ILE A 30 10.49 1.80 -8.45
C ILE A 30 10.76 0.65 -9.45
N CYS A 31 11.81 0.73 -10.26
CA CYS A 31 12.18 -0.34 -11.18
C CYS A 31 12.61 -1.59 -10.42
N LEU A 32 13.50 -1.44 -9.44
CA LEU A 32 13.96 -2.55 -8.61
C LEU A 32 12.82 -3.11 -7.75
N ILE A 33 11.95 -2.25 -7.21
CA ILE A 33 10.73 -2.71 -6.51
C ILE A 33 9.91 -3.61 -7.43
N PHE A 34 9.64 -3.19 -8.66
CA PHE A 34 8.81 -3.95 -9.59
C PHE A 34 9.50 -5.19 -10.16
N GLU A 35 10.82 -5.21 -10.19
CA GLU A 35 11.60 -6.41 -10.51
C GLU A 35 11.55 -7.45 -9.39
N GLU A 36 11.76 -7.04 -8.16
CA GLU A 36 11.69 -7.90 -6.98
C GLU A 36 10.25 -8.37 -6.71
N LYS A 37 9.29 -7.47 -6.74
CA LYS A 37 7.87 -7.71 -6.40
C LYS A 37 6.99 -7.71 -7.66
N ARG A 38 7.15 -8.69 -8.55
CA ARG A 38 6.38 -8.77 -9.82
C ARG A 38 4.87 -8.70 -9.65
N GLY A 39 4.35 -9.27 -8.57
CA GLY A 39 2.94 -9.16 -8.21
C GLY A 39 2.49 -7.72 -7.96
N TRP A 40 3.37 -6.87 -7.42
CA TRP A 40 3.08 -5.46 -7.19
C TRP A 40 3.06 -4.66 -8.49
N TYR A 41 3.98 -4.94 -9.41
CA TYR A 41 3.92 -4.36 -10.76
C TYR A 41 2.59 -4.68 -11.43
N LYS A 42 2.17 -5.96 -11.43
CA LYS A 42 0.90 -6.39 -11.99
C LYS A 42 -0.29 -5.66 -11.34
N ALA A 43 -0.30 -5.57 -10.02
CA ALA A 43 -1.33 -4.87 -9.26
C ALA A 43 -1.37 -3.38 -9.60
N ALA A 44 -0.22 -2.68 -9.63
CA ALA A 44 -0.14 -1.26 -9.97
C ALA A 44 -0.67 -0.97 -11.39
N ILE A 45 -0.34 -1.82 -12.37
CA ILE A 45 -0.86 -1.69 -13.74
C ILE A 45 -2.36 -1.97 -13.81
N GLN A 46 -2.88 -2.95 -13.06
CA GLN A 46 -4.33 -3.20 -12.98
C GLN A 46 -5.06 -2.01 -12.36
N THR A 47 -4.52 -1.46 -11.28
CA THR A 47 -5.05 -0.27 -10.62
C THR A 47 -5.04 0.96 -11.55
N GLN A 48 -3.94 1.17 -12.29
CA GLN A 48 -3.88 2.24 -13.29
C GLN A 48 -4.94 2.07 -14.38
N LYS A 49 -5.15 0.84 -14.88
CA LYS A 49 -6.16 0.57 -15.90
C LYS A 49 -7.57 0.87 -15.38
N ARG A 50 -7.88 0.43 -14.17
CA ARG A 50 -9.21 0.56 -13.57
C ARG A 50 -9.49 2.00 -13.11
N TRP A 51 -8.58 2.59 -12.36
CA TRP A 51 -8.79 3.82 -11.59
C TRP A 51 -8.03 5.03 -12.12
N LYS A 52 -7.17 4.84 -13.15
CA LYS A 52 -6.39 5.88 -13.81
C LYS A 52 -5.31 6.55 -12.94
N ILE A 53 -5.01 6.04 -11.74
CA ILE A 53 -3.88 6.51 -10.94
C ILE A 53 -2.55 6.00 -11.55
N PRO A 54 -1.56 6.88 -11.77
CA PRO A 54 -0.26 6.45 -12.28
C PRO A 54 0.49 5.58 -11.25
N PRO A 55 1.27 4.55 -11.68
CA PRO A 55 2.02 3.68 -10.78
C PRO A 55 2.97 4.43 -9.84
N HIS A 56 3.62 5.50 -10.32
CA HIS A 56 4.55 6.30 -9.50
C HIS A 56 3.85 7.06 -8.37
N VAL A 57 2.63 7.56 -8.60
CA VAL A 57 1.81 8.21 -7.57
C VAL A 57 1.36 7.17 -6.54
N LEU A 58 0.80 6.05 -7.00
CA LEU A 58 0.38 4.95 -6.14
C LEU A 58 1.51 4.49 -5.21
N MET A 59 2.69 4.21 -5.77
CA MET A 59 3.84 3.70 -5.02
C MET A 59 4.38 4.72 -4.02
N ALA A 60 4.36 6.02 -4.37
CA ALA A 60 4.77 7.08 -3.45
C ALA A 60 3.84 7.19 -2.24
N VAL A 61 2.52 7.02 -2.46
CA VAL A 61 1.54 6.99 -1.36
C VAL A 61 1.73 5.77 -0.48
N VAL A 62 1.83 4.55 -1.06
CA VAL A 62 2.07 3.33 -0.27
C VAL A 62 3.34 3.43 0.57
N PHE A 63 4.43 3.97 -0.01
CA PHE A 63 5.66 4.18 0.76
C PHE A 63 5.42 5.13 1.94
N GLN A 64 4.75 6.24 1.73
CA GLN A 64 4.50 7.22 2.79
C GLN A 64 3.61 6.65 3.91
N GLU A 65 2.63 5.82 3.57
CA GLU A 65 1.67 5.25 4.52
C GLU A 65 2.29 4.13 5.39
N SER A 66 3.11 3.28 4.80
CA SER A 66 3.54 2.05 5.47
C SER A 66 5.00 1.69 5.28
N SER A 67 5.78 2.46 4.53
CA SER A 67 7.12 2.05 4.07
C SER A 67 7.11 0.64 3.44
N PHE A 68 6.02 0.29 2.76
CA PHE A 68 5.78 -1.03 2.18
C PHE A 68 5.62 -2.18 3.20
N ASP A 69 5.37 -1.89 4.47
CA ASP A 69 5.07 -2.91 5.46
C ASP A 69 3.58 -3.31 5.40
N SER A 70 3.34 -4.60 5.13
CA SER A 70 2.00 -5.20 5.10
C SER A 70 1.29 -5.17 6.45
N ASN A 71 2.03 -5.09 7.54
CA ASN A 71 1.53 -5.16 8.91
C ASN A 71 1.54 -3.81 9.62
N ALA A 72 1.91 -2.73 8.90
CA ALA A 72 1.98 -1.40 9.48
C ALA A 72 0.68 -1.02 10.22
N LYS A 73 0.85 -0.45 11.39
CA LYS A 73 -0.22 0.05 12.26
C LYS A 73 0.29 1.26 13.01
N PRO A 74 -0.57 2.24 13.35
CA PRO A 74 -0.19 3.33 14.24
C PRO A 74 0.40 2.81 15.55
N GLU A 75 1.38 3.49 16.09
CA GLU A 75 1.89 3.17 17.41
C GLU A 75 0.79 3.24 18.46
N ARG A 76 0.93 2.44 19.51
CA ARG A 76 0.00 2.50 20.64
C ARG A 76 0.32 3.72 21.49
N GLU A 77 -0.72 4.42 21.92
CA GLU A 77 -0.58 5.38 23.00
C GLU A 77 -0.05 4.65 24.26
N LYS A 78 0.69 5.35 25.09
CA LYS A 78 1.22 4.80 26.32
C LYS A 78 0.62 5.50 27.53
N ILE A 79 0.08 4.72 28.49
CA ILE A 79 -0.29 5.22 29.80
C ILE A 79 0.96 5.22 30.67
N LEU A 80 1.14 6.27 31.45
CA LEU A 80 2.34 6.47 32.30
C LEU A 80 3.67 6.39 31.54
N GLY A 81 3.65 6.64 30.21
CA GLY A 81 4.84 6.65 29.37
C GLY A 81 5.38 5.26 28.97
N PHE A 82 4.93 4.17 29.57
CA PHE A 82 5.46 2.83 29.29
C PHE A 82 4.40 1.73 29.07
N ILE A 83 3.17 1.86 29.60
CA ILE A 83 2.13 0.84 29.44
C ILE A 83 1.41 1.01 28.09
N PRO A 84 1.51 0.06 27.15
CA PRO A 84 0.80 0.15 25.88
C PRO A 84 -0.72 0.23 26.08
N TRP A 85 -1.36 1.23 25.49
CA TRP A 85 -2.80 1.44 25.53
C TRP A 85 -3.42 1.20 24.15
N LYS A 86 -4.49 1.89 23.86
CA LYS A 86 -5.18 1.82 22.56
C LYS A 86 -4.37 2.45 21.44
N ARG A 87 -4.70 2.14 20.19
CA ARG A 87 -4.19 2.84 19.04
C ARG A 87 -5.00 4.10 18.75
N PRO A 88 -4.38 5.18 18.28
CA PRO A 88 -5.09 6.44 17.99
C PRO A 88 -6.06 6.30 16.82
N SER A 89 -5.88 5.30 15.95
CA SER A 89 -6.76 5.06 14.81
C SER A 89 -6.83 3.57 14.43
N SER A 90 -7.78 3.22 13.56
CA SER A 90 -7.95 1.88 13.00
C SER A 90 -7.13 1.65 11.71
N ALA A 91 -6.21 2.57 11.36
CA ALA A 91 -5.34 2.47 10.19
C ALA A 91 -4.52 1.17 10.21
N LYS A 92 -4.39 0.51 9.04
CA LYS A 92 -3.71 -0.77 8.95
C LYS A 92 -3.19 -1.06 7.54
N GLY A 93 -2.06 -1.78 7.48
CA GLY A 93 -1.50 -2.37 6.27
C GLY A 93 -0.90 -1.36 5.29
N TYR A 94 -0.76 -1.76 4.05
CA TYR A 94 -0.07 -0.95 3.02
C TYR A 94 -0.67 0.43 2.79
N SER A 95 -1.98 0.56 2.84
CA SER A 95 -2.70 1.82 2.56
C SER A 95 -3.02 2.64 3.79
N GLN A 96 -2.78 2.14 4.99
CA GLN A 96 -3.20 2.75 6.26
C GLN A 96 -4.69 3.19 6.26
N ALA A 97 -5.51 2.48 5.47
CA ALA A 97 -6.95 2.76 5.41
C ALA A 97 -7.62 2.57 6.77
N LEU A 98 -8.48 3.50 7.14
CA LEU A 98 -9.36 3.37 8.29
C LEU A 98 -10.44 2.30 8.04
N THR A 99 -10.95 1.67 9.09
CA THR A 99 -11.93 0.58 8.96
C THR A 99 -13.16 1.02 8.17
N ASN A 100 -13.78 2.13 8.53
CA ASN A 100 -15.00 2.59 7.84
C ASN A 100 -14.76 2.87 6.35
N THR A 101 -13.67 3.58 6.02
CA THR A 101 -13.34 3.87 4.61
C THR A 101 -13.00 2.59 3.82
N TRP A 102 -12.42 1.59 4.50
CA TRP A 102 -12.17 0.28 3.89
C TRP A 102 -13.46 -0.50 3.65
N ASP A 103 -14.42 -0.40 4.56
CA ASP A 103 -15.73 -1.03 4.40
C ASP A 103 -16.53 -0.36 3.26
N ASP A 104 -16.54 0.99 3.19
CA ASP A 104 -17.10 1.72 2.04
C ASP A 104 -16.51 1.24 0.70
N TYR A 105 -15.18 1.05 0.65
CA TYR A 105 -14.51 0.53 -0.56
C TYR A 105 -15.00 -0.88 -0.92
N LYS A 106 -15.11 -1.79 0.05
CA LYS A 106 -15.60 -3.16 -0.20
C LYS A 106 -17.02 -3.14 -0.73
N ASP A 107 -17.87 -2.33 -0.14
CA ASP A 107 -19.28 -2.24 -0.51
C ASP A 107 -19.46 -1.65 -1.91
N GLU A 108 -18.77 -0.53 -2.20
CA GLU A 108 -18.87 0.12 -3.51
C GLU A 108 -18.23 -0.69 -4.66
N THR A 109 -17.23 -1.51 -4.36
CA THR A 109 -16.51 -2.28 -5.40
C THR A 109 -16.92 -3.75 -5.51
N GLY A 110 -17.73 -4.24 -4.56
CA GLY A 110 -18.08 -5.65 -4.42
C GLY A 110 -16.92 -6.55 -3.96
N ASN A 111 -15.78 -5.98 -3.53
CA ASN A 111 -14.59 -6.73 -3.14
C ASN A 111 -14.64 -7.13 -1.65
N SER A 112 -15.64 -7.89 -1.25
CA SER A 112 -15.91 -8.25 0.14
C SER A 112 -14.74 -8.96 0.85
N ARG A 113 -13.89 -9.69 0.08
CA ARG A 113 -12.72 -10.44 0.60
C ARG A 113 -11.42 -9.64 0.61
N ALA A 114 -11.43 -8.36 0.27
CA ALA A 114 -10.24 -7.52 0.27
C ALA A 114 -9.55 -7.46 1.63
N SER A 115 -8.23 -7.50 1.64
CA SER A 115 -7.38 -7.43 2.83
C SER A 115 -6.43 -6.24 2.81
N ARG A 116 -6.40 -5.44 3.88
CA ARG A 116 -5.48 -4.30 4.03
C ARG A 116 -4.00 -4.73 4.09
N ASN A 117 -3.73 -6.01 4.35
CA ASN A 117 -2.39 -6.60 4.33
C ASN A 117 -1.99 -7.12 2.92
N SER A 118 -2.91 -7.13 1.95
CA SER A 118 -2.64 -7.47 0.56
C SER A 118 -2.25 -6.20 -0.20
N PHE A 119 -1.07 -6.22 -0.84
CA PHE A 119 -0.65 -5.10 -1.69
C PHE A 119 -1.63 -4.85 -2.84
N LYS A 120 -2.11 -5.92 -3.49
CA LYS A 120 -3.08 -5.82 -4.59
C LYS A 120 -4.35 -5.10 -4.15
N ASP A 121 -4.91 -5.49 -3.02
CA ASP A 121 -6.17 -4.91 -2.55
C ASP A 121 -5.97 -3.48 -2.04
N SER A 122 -4.84 -3.20 -1.37
CA SER A 122 -4.48 -1.85 -0.95
C SER A 122 -4.20 -0.92 -2.13
N ALA A 123 -3.58 -1.42 -3.20
CA ALA A 123 -3.37 -0.66 -4.42
C ALA A 123 -4.71 -0.31 -5.10
N ASP A 124 -5.62 -1.28 -5.19
CA ASP A 124 -6.96 -1.07 -5.75
C ASP A 124 -7.77 -0.07 -4.91
N PHE A 125 -7.69 -0.17 -3.57
CA PHE A 125 -8.29 0.79 -2.64
C PHE A 125 -7.78 2.23 -2.86
N ILE A 126 -6.45 2.41 -2.93
CA ILE A 126 -5.86 3.74 -3.19
C ILE A 126 -6.34 4.28 -4.54
N GLY A 127 -6.42 3.44 -5.55
CA GLY A 127 -6.95 3.81 -6.86
C GLY A 127 -8.42 4.21 -6.83
N TRP A 128 -9.26 3.44 -6.13
CA TRP A 128 -10.67 3.78 -5.91
C TRP A 128 -10.81 5.11 -5.18
N TYR A 129 -10.04 5.34 -4.14
CA TYR A 129 -10.06 6.60 -3.41
C TYR A 129 -9.61 7.76 -4.31
N ALA A 130 -8.53 7.59 -5.08
CA ALA A 130 -8.05 8.62 -6.01
C ALA A 130 -9.08 8.98 -7.08
N SER A 131 -9.85 8.00 -7.58
CA SER A 131 -10.87 8.24 -8.61
C SER A 131 -11.92 9.25 -8.16
N LYS A 132 -12.28 9.27 -6.88
CA LYS A 132 -13.21 10.26 -6.30
C LYS A 132 -12.67 11.70 -6.44
N GLY A 133 -11.34 11.88 -6.34
CA GLY A 133 -10.70 13.18 -6.55
C GLY A 133 -10.67 13.60 -8.01
N TYR A 134 -10.49 12.67 -8.93
CA TYR A 134 -10.48 12.98 -10.37
C TYR A 134 -11.84 13.52 -10.85
N TYR A 135 -12.93 13.02 -10.31
CA TYR A 135 -14.27 13.61 -10.54
C TYR A 135 -14.41 15.01 -9.97
N GLN A 136 -13.48 15.46 -9.11
CA GLN A 136 -13.43 16.81 -8.56
C GLN A 136 -12.35 17.67 -9.24
N GLY A 137 -11.78 17.22 -10.35
CA GLY A 137 -10.82 17.97 -11.16
C GLY A 137 -9.35 17.85 -10.71
N PHE A 138 -8.99 16.86 -9.89
CA PHE A 138 -7.58 16.65 -9.52
C PHE A 138 -6.76 16.16 -10.73
N ASP A 139 -5.57 16.74 -10.92
CA ASP A 139 -4.60 16.17 -11.84
C ASP A 139 -4.11 14.81 -11.29
N LYS A 140 -4.07 13.82 -12.18
CA LYS A 140 -3.67 12.44 -11.83
C LYS A 140 -2.21 12.34 -11.39
N LYS A 141 -1.37 13.30 -11.76
CA LYS A 141 0.05 13.38 -11.39
C LYS A 141 0.31 14.25 -10.17
N ASP A 142 -0.68 14.99 -9.69
CA ASP A 142 -0.58 15.79 -8.47
C ASP A 142 -0.68 14.91 -7.23
N ALA A 143 0.42 14.21 -6.94
CA ALA A 143 0.54 13.35 -5.77
C ALA A 143 0.42 14.16 -4.46
N ARG A 144 0.80 15.44 -4.47
CA ARG A 144 0.70 16.33 -3.31
C ARG A 144 -0.76 16.60 -2.92
N SER A 145 -1.55 17.10 -3.84
CA SER A 145 -2.98 17.37 -3.58
C SER A 145 -3.74 16.10 -3.27
N PHE A 146 -3.43 15.01 -3.99
CA PHE A 146 -4.01 13.71 -3.68
C PHE A 146 -3.69 13.27 -2.26
N TYR A 147 -2.43 13.37 -1.81
CA TYR A 147 -2.05 12.96 -0.46
C TYR A 147 -2.70 13.82 0.62
N LEU A 148 -2.81 15.14 0.40
CA LEU A 148 -3.55 16.03 1.31
C LEU A 148 -5.02 15.61 1.43
N ALA A 149 -5.67 15.26 0.33
CA ALA A 149 -7.05 14.76 0.33
C ALA A 149 -7.16 13.37 0.95
N TYR A 150 -6.16 12.51 0.76
CA TYR A 150 -6.11 11.18 1.34
C TYR A 150 -6.10 11.23 2.87
N HIS A 151 -5.32 12.16 3.43
CA HIS A 151 -5.19 12.35 4.88
C HIS A 151 -6.39 13.10 5.50
N GLU A 152 -6.86 14.19 4.86
CA GLU A 152 -7.92 15.05 5.41
C GLU A 152 -9.34 14.60 5.04
N GLY A 153 -9.46 13.64 4.12
CA GLY A 153 -10.70 13.43 3.38
C GLY A 153 -10.97 14.53 2.36
N TYR A 154 -11.75 14.26 1.32
CA TYR A 154 -12.07 15.26 0.30
C TYR A 154 -12.81 16.49 0.85
N GLY A 155 -13.66 16.28 1.88
CA GLY A 155 -14.34 17.38 2.57
C GLY A 155 -13.38 18.31 3.29
N GLY A 156 -12.40 17.76 4.01
CA GLY A 156 -11.36 18.51 4.68
C GLY A 156 -10.44 19.22 3.68
N PHE A 157 -10.05 18.53 2.61
CA PHE A 157 -9.25 19.11 1.53
C PHE A 157 -9.95 20.33 0.91
N LYS A 158 -11.23 20.21 0.54
CA LYS A 158 -12.04 21.31 0.00
C LYS A 158 -12.13 22.51 0.97
N LYS A 159 -12.27 22.24 2.27
CA LYS A 159 -12.25 23.25 3.33
C LYS A 159 -10.84 23.74 3.67
N ARG A 160 -9.80 23.17 3.05
CA ARG A 160 -8.38 23.53 3.26
C ARG A 160 -7.92 23.37 4.70
N THR A 161 -8.44 22.40 5.46
CA THR A 161 -8.10 22.18 6.87
C THR A 161 -6.60 21.87 7.05
N TYR A 162 -5.96 21.27 6.04
CA TYR A 162 -4.53 21.02 5.99
C TYR A 162 -3.64 22.26 6.15
N ARG A 163 -4.15 23.47 5.84
CA ARG A 163 -3.37 24.72 5.96
C ARG A 163 -2.91 24.99 7.38
N LYS A 164 -3.62 24.49 8.38
CA LYS A 164 -3.27 24.57 9.80
C LYS A 164 -2.26 23.49 10.24
N LYS A 165 -1.91 22.56 9.35
CA LYS A 165 -1.06 21.39 9.63
C LYS A 165 0.21 21.46 8.78
N GLN A 166 1.16 22.34 9.16
CA GLN A 166 2.42 22.52 8.42
C GLN A 166 3.20 21.21 8.24
N TRP A 167 3.14 20.32 9.23
CA TRP A 167 3.73 19.01 9.12
C TRP A 167 3.13 18.18 7.98
N LEU A 168 1.79 18.23 7.78
CA LEU A 168 1.12 17.49 6.72
C LEU A 168 1.48 18.04 5.34
N ILE A 169 1.59 19.37 5.21
CA ILE A 169 2.06 20.01 3.97
C ILE A 169 3.44 19.50 3.61
N LYS A 170 4.38 19.50 4.58
CA LYS A 170 5.74 18.97 4.37
C LYS A 170 5.75 17.47 3.99
N VAL A 171 4.83 16.68 4.55
CA VAL A 171 4.68 15.26 4.15
C VAL A 171 4.20 15.16 2.70
N ALA A 172 3.17 15.91 2.33
CA ALA A 172 2.63 15.92 0.98
C ALA A 172 3.67 16.37 -0.07
N ASP A 173 4.52 17.34 0.28
CA ASP A 173 5.63 17.78 -0.57
C ASP A 173 6.66 16.63 -0.78
N ARG A 174 6.98 15.85 0.27
CA ARG A 174 7.84 14.66 0.13
C ARG A 174 7.20 13.57 -0.73
N VAL A 175 5.89 13.37 -0.63
CA VAL A 175 5.17 12.42 -1.50
C VAL A 175 5.26 12.86 -2.96
N GLN A 176 5.09 14.14 -3.26
CA GLN A 176 5.25 14.67 -4.61
C GLN A 176 6.67 14.48 -5.15
N LEU A 177 7.69 14.79 -4.35
CA LEU A 177 9.10 14.59 -4.73
C LEU A 177 9.42 13.12 -5.00
N ARG A 178 8.93 12.21 -4.16
CA ARG A 178 9.09 10.76 -4.38
C ARG A 178 8.37 10.30 -5.65
N SER A 179 7.13 10.76 -5.85
CA SER A 179 6.37 10.46 -7.05
C SER A 179 7.10 10.89 -8.32
N GLY A 180 7.64 12.10 -8.36
CA GLY A 180 8.44 12.59 -9.49
C GLY A 180 9.71 11.76 -9.75
N ARG A 181 10.41 11.36 -8.68
CA ARG A 181 11.57 10.46 -8.78
C ARG A 181 11.19 9.09 -9.34
N TYR A 182 10.11 8.50 -8.84
CA TYR A 182 9.58 7.24 -9.35
C TYR A 182 9.09 7.35 -10.79
N GLU A 183 8.48 8.47 -11.19
CA GLU A 183 8.08 8.71 -12.57
C GLU A 183 9.28 8.66 -13.50
N ALA A 184 10.34 9.41 -13.20
CA ALA A 184 11.57 9.46 -14.00
C ALA A 184 12.26 8.08 -14.12
N GLN A 185 12.26 7.29 -13.04
CA GLN A 185 12.78 5.92 -13.05
C GLN A 185 11.90 5.00 -13.89
N TYR A 186 10.58 5.04 -13.70
CA TYR A 186 9.62 4.18 -14.37
C TYR A 186 9.65 4.37 -15.90
N TRP A 187 9.85 5.59 -16.37
CA TRP A 187 10.05 5.87 -17.79
C TRP A 187 11.18 5.03 -18.40
N LYS A 188 12.26 4.82 -17.66
CA LYS A 188 13.44 4.07 -18.13
C LYS A 188 13.22 2.56 -18.20
N CYS A 189 12.44 1.99 -17.29
CA CYS A 189 12.30 0.54 -17.17
C CYS A 189 10.94 -0.01 -17.61
N SER A 190 9.95 0.84 -17.89
CA SER A 190 8.58 0.40 -18.15
C SER A 190 8.46 -0.57 -19.32
N GLU A 191 9.21 -0.37 -20.40
CA GLU A 191 9.17 -1.25 -21.58
C GLU A 191 9.78 -2.63 -21.27
N GLU A 192 10.85 -2.68 -20.50
CA GLU A 192 11.46 -3.95 -20.08
C GLU A 192 10.55 -4.71 -19.13
N LEU A 193 9.93 -4.02 -18.16
CA LEU A 193 8.96 -4.59 -17.25
C LEU A 193 7.74 -5.19 -17.99
N LYS A 194 7.29 -4.56 -19.07
CA LYS A 194 6.22 -5.08 -19.93
C LYS A 194 6.66 -6.36 -20.66
N LYS A 195 7.86 -6.38 -21.28
CA LYS A 195 8.39 -7.52 -22.01
C LYS A 195 8.53 -8.76 -21.12
N LYS A 196 9.14 -8.63 -19.95
CA LYS A 196 9.29 -9.71 -18.97
C LYS A 196 7.93 -10.30 -18.51
N ARG A 197 6.83 -9.57 -18.66
CA ARG A 197 5.47 -10.05 -18.36
C ARG A 197 4.98 -11.10 -19.36
N PHE A 198 5.40 -11.02 -20.62
CA PHE A 198 4.95 -11.95 -21.67
C PHE A 198 5.66 -13.32 -21.60
N PHE A 199 6.91 -13.37 -21.11
CA PHE A 199 7.70 -14.61 -21.06
C PHE A 199 7.29 -15.61 -19.96
N PHE A 200 6.47 -15.23 -18.99
CA PHE A 200 6.02 -16.11 -17.89
C PHE A 200 4.63 -16.70 -18.10
N PHE A 201 4.01 -16.51 -19.26
CA PHE A 201 2.67 -17.02 -19.60
C PHE A 201 2.63 -17.72 -20.98
N GLY A 202 3.81 -18.14 -21.50
CA GLY A 202 3.96 -19.02 -22.64
C GLY A 202 4.13 -20.48 -22.22
#